data_bd99467db608e2a9f4c922c78ff1e238
#
_entry.id   bd99467db608e2a9f4c922c78ff1e238
#
_cell.length_a   1.000
_cell.length_b   1.000
_cell.length_c   1.000
_cell.angle_alpha   90.00
_cell.angle_beta   90.00
_cell.angle_gamma   90.00
#
_symmetry.space_group_name_H-M   'P 1'
#
loop_
_entity.id
_entity.type
_entity.pdbx_description
1 polymer ?
#
loop_
_entity_poly.entity_id
_entity_poly.type
_entity_poly.pdbx_seq_one_letter_code
_entity_poly.pdbx_strand_id
1 'polypeptide(L)'
;MRRLQLLVLLLVCMLNVLAQNTSEFQQLMKKAKAGNAKAQYELGDCYWYGDYGAIQSYEQAAIWYAKSANQGYAPAQVAYGLCYVLGKGVPPVGFRAFEEFEKAAKQGDSEGQYYLAGCYLEGRGVDVDPKKAFELFSKSAKQGYAEAYTSIGECYYYGKGVKRDYAEAVRWFLKNAETEEPSAYALYHLSRCYRFGRGVEANEEKAEYWQNKAIAYDSDGSIIEGIKKLENELKNIQ
;
A
#
# COMPACT_ATOMS: atom_id res chain seq x y z
N MET A 1 -1.08 -42.27 24.61
CA MET A 1 0.15 -41.65 25.13
C MET A 1 0.80 -40.68 24.11
N ARG A 2 1.16 -41.09 22.88
CA ARG A 2 1.80 -40.18 21.87
C ARG A 2 1.02 -38.92 21.56
N ARG A 3 -0.33 -38.96 21.41
CA ARG A 3 -1.15 -37.76 21.15
C ARG A 3 -1.15 -36.76 22.31
N LEU A 4 -1.14 -37.22 23.56
CA LEU A 4 -1.07 -36.39 24.73
C LEU A 4 0.29 -35.69 24.84
N GLN A 5 1.38 -36.42 24.57
CA GLN A 5 2.74 -35.87 24.52
C GLN A 5 2.88 -34.79 23.45
N LEU A 6 2.28 -34.98 22.25
CA LEU A 6 2.29 -34.00 21.16
C LEU A 6 1.54 -32.71 21.56
N LEU A 7 0.38 -32.86 22.19
CA LEU A 7 -0.41 -31.71 22.69
C LEU A 7 0.33 -30.94 23.78
N VAL A 8 1.00 -31.60 24.71
CA VAL A 8 1.81 -30.96 25.73
C VAL A 8 3.00 -30.21 25.11
N LEU A 9 3.66 -30.81 24.11
CA LEU A 9 4.78 -30.18 23.41
C LEU A 9 4.32 -28.90 22.66
N LEU A 10 3.18 -28.98 21.98
CA LEU A 10 2.58 -27.82 21.27
C LEU A 10 2.20 -26.71 22.27
N LEU A 11 1.63 -27.07 23.41
CA LEU A 11 1.27 -26.10 24.46
C LEU A 11 2.51 -25.41 25.04
N VAL A 12 3.57 -26.17 25.32
CA VAL A 12 4.84 -25.61 25.80
C VAL A 12 5.48 -24.69 24.76
N CYS A 13 5.46 -25.08 23.48
CA CYS A 13 5.94 -24.21 22.40
C CYS A 13 5.13 -22.90 22.31
N MET A 14 3.80 -22.98 22.37
CA MET A 14 2.93 -21.79 22.37
C MET A 14 3.20 -20.87 23.57
N LEU A 15 3.35 -21.44 24.77
CA LEU A 15 3.67 -20.65 25.97
C LEU A 15 5.04 -19.98 25.87
N ASN A 16 6.03 -20.64 25.29
CA ASN A 16 7.35 -20.05 25.08
C ASN A 16 7.30 -18.89 24.07
N VAL A 17 6.55 -19.04 22.97
CA VAL A 17 6.35 -17.98 21.97
C VAL A 17 5.63 -16.77 22.59
N LEU A 18 4.58 -17.00 23.37
CA LEU A 18 3.87 -15.93 24.09
C LEU A 18 4.78 -15.21 25.09
N ALA A 19 5.59 -15.94 25.85
CA ALA A 19 6.53 -15.36 26.80
C ALA A 19 7.62 -14.54 26.09
N GLN A 20 8.12 -15.01 24.95
CA GLN A 20 9.10 -14.28 24.14
C GLN A 20 8.49 -12.99 23.57
N ASN A 21 7.31 -13.05 22.96
CA ASN A 21 6.61 -11.89 22.41
C ASN A 21 6.36 -10.81 23.48
N THR A 22 5.93 -11.22 24.69
CA THR A 22 5.74 -10.27 25.79
C THR A 22 7.05 -9.64 26.26
N SER A 23 8.17 -10.38 26.26
CA SER A 23 9.49 -9.85 26.60
C SER A 23 9.97 -8.83 25.55
N GLU A 24 9.82 -9.14 24.26
CA GLU A 24 10.19 -8.25 23.16
C GLU A 24 9.36 -6.96 23.16
N PHE A 25 8.05 -7.08 23.39
CA PHE A 25 7.17 -5.92 23.54
C PHE A 25 7.59 -5.01 24.69
N GLN A 26 7.94 -5.58 25.86
CA GLN A 26 8.40 -4.79 27.01
C GLN A 26 9.73 -4.08 26.75
N GLN A 27 10.65 -4.70 26.02
CA GLN A 27 11.91 -4.08 25.63
C GLN A 27 11.68 -2.95 24.63
N LEU A 28 10.78 -3.16 23.63
CA LEU A 28 10.40 -2.15 22.66
C LEU A 28 9.74 -0.96 23.36
N MET A 29 8.79 -1.22 24.27
CA MET A 29 8.14 -0.20 25.09
C MET A 29 9.16 0.63 25.89
N LYS A 30 10.17 0.01 26.48
CA LYS A 30 11.23 0.71 27.22
C LYS A 30 12.02 1.65 26.30
N LYS A 31 12.40 1.19 25.10
CA LYS A 31 13.12 2.03 24.11
C LYS A 31 12.26 3.19 23.62
N ALA A 32 10.98 2.92 23.33
CA ALA A 32 10.03 3.94 22.87
C ALA A 32 9.78 5.02 23.93
N LYS A 33 9.60 4.61 25.21
CA LYS A 33 9.48 5.54 26.35
C LYS A 33 10.75 6.34 26.60
N ALA A 34 11.92 5.79 26.27
CA ALA A 34 13.19 6.51 26.32
C ALA A 34 13.39 7.51 25.16
N GLY A 35 12.42 7.64 24.25
CA GLY A 35 12.43 8.64 23.18
C GLY A 35 13.00 8.15 21.84
N ASN A 36 13.35 6.87 21.69
CA ASN A 36 13.86 6.35 20.42
C ASN A 36 12.75 6.39 19.34
N ALA A 37 12.95 7.20 18.29
CA ALA A 37 11.95 7.42 17.23
C ALA A 37 11.56 6.14 16.50
N LYS A 38 12.54 5.32 16.10
CA LYS A 38 12.27 4.04 15.44
C LYS A 38 11.46 3.10 16.35
N ALA A 39 11.83 2.98 17.62
CA ALA A 39 11.09 2.14 18.57
C ALA A 39 9.67 2.66 18.82
N GLN A 40 9.44 3.97 18.75
CA GLN A 40 8.11 4.56 18.84
C GLN A 40 7.26 4.19 17.61
N TYR A 41 7.83 4.24 16.42
CA TYR A 41 7.17 3.78 15.21
C TYR A 41 6.81 2.28 15.30
N GLU A 42 7.78 1.42 15.61
CA GLU A 42 7.58 -0.02 15.77
C GLU A 42 6.53 -0.35 16.84
N LEU A 43 6.49 0.42 17.94
CA LEU A 43 5.45 0.28 18.96
C LEU A 43 4.08 0.72 18.45
N GLY A 44 4.03 1.73 17.60
CA GLY A 44 2.83 2.11 16.86
C GLY A 44 2.30 0.95 16.02
N ASP A 45 3.18 0.25 15.27
CA ASP A 45 2.84 -0.93 14.49
C ASP A 45 2.29 -2.07 15.37
N CYS A 46 2.91 -2.33 16.52
CA CYS A 46 2.39 -3.32 17.47
C CYS A 46 0.93 -3.04 17.88
N TYR A 47 0.60 -1.79 18.15
CA TYR A 47 -0.79 -1.41 18.48
C TYR A 47 -1.70 -1.38 17.25
N TRP A 48 -1.18 -1.08 16.06
CA TRP A 48 -1.96 -1.05 14.82
C TRP A 48 -2.44 -2.44 14.42
N TYR A 49 -1.57 -3.44 14.52
CA TYR A 49 -1.86 -4.83 14.12
C TYR A 49 -2.28 -5.73 15.28
N GLY A 50 -2.01 -5.35 16.53
CA GLY A 50 -2.23 -6.20 17.70
C GLY A 50 -1.15 -7.27 17.86
N ASP A 51 0.07 -6.98 17.42
CA ASP A 51 1.20 -7.92 17.44
C ASP A 51 1.97 -7.91 18.75
N TYR A 52 2.85 -8.92 18.93
CA TYR A 52 3.74 -9.06 20.11
C TYR A 52 3.02 -9.05 21.47
N GLY A 53 1.73 -9.40 21.49
CA GLY A 53 0.91 -9.41 22.71
C GLY A 53 0.28 -8.04 23.05
N ALA A 54 0.40 -7.05 22.18
CA ALA A 54 -0.35 -5.81 22.28
C ALA A 54 -1.82 -6.07 21.91
N ILE A 55 -2.74 -5.44 22.64
CA ILE A 55 -4.15 -5.37 22.24
C ILE A 55 -4.24 -4.29 21.15
N GLN A 56 -4.84 -4.61 20.00
CA GLN A 56 -5.03 -3.66 18.93
C GLN A 56 -5.72 -2.38 19.42
N SER A 57 -5.12 -1.24 19.14
CA SER A 57 -5.68 0.09 19.42
C SER A 57 -5.12 1.12 18.45
N TYR A 58 -5.96 1.58 17.55
CA TYR A 58 -5.59 2.62 16.60
C TYR A 58 -5.27 3.96 17.29
N GLU A 59 -5.88 4.26 18.42
CA GLU A 59 -5.60 5.45 19.23
C GLU A 59 -4.16 5.40 19.80
N GLN A 60 -3.77 4.25 20.36
CA GLN A 60 -2.40 4.07 20.84
C GLN A 60 -1.40 4.08 19.68
N ALA A 61 -1.72 3.44 18.56
CA ALA A 61 -0.89 3.49 17.37
C ALA A 61 -0.66 4.94 16.90
N ALA A 62 -1.72 5.72 16.73
CA ALA A 62 -1.63 7.12 16.33
C ALA A 62 -0.80 7.98 17.30
N ILE A 63 -0.93 7.76 18.62
CA ILE A 63 -0.12 8.46 19.64
C ILE A 63 1.37 8.16 19.45
N TRP A 64 1.74 6.90 19.23
CA TRP A 64 3.13 6.52 19.08
C TRP A 64 3.70 6.93 17.71
N TYR A 65 2.93 6.82 16.64
CA TYR A 65 3.32 7.36 15.33
C TYR A 65 3.54 8.88 15.40
N ALA A 66 2.64 9.62 16.05
CA ALA A 66 2.80 11.08 16.22
C ALA A 66 4.08 11.43 16.98
N LYS A 67 4.43 10.70 18.06
CA LYS A 67 5.68 10.94 18.80
C LYS A 67 6.92 10.72 17.93
N SER A 68 6.92 9.67 17.13
CA SER A 68 8.00 9.35 16.20
C SER A 68 8.07 10.34 15.04
N ALA A 69 6.93 10.68 14.43
CA ALA A 69 6.81 11.65 13.34
C ALA A 69 7.30 13.05 13.73
N ASN A 70 7.00 13.48 14.96
CA ASN A 70 7.48 14.75 15.51
C ASN A 70 9.01 14.80 15.70
N GLN A 71 9.67 13.66 15.75
CA GLN A 71 11.13 13.56 15.73
C GLN A 71 11.72 13.51 14.32
N GLY A 72 10.87 13.59 13.28
CA GLY A 72 11.28 13.58 11.88
C GLY A 72 11.48 12.18 11.29
N TYR A 73 11.05 11.10 11.95
CA TYR A 73 11.18 9.75 11.39
C TYR A 73 10.19 9.56 10.24
N ALA A 74 10.70 9.48 9.01
CA ALA A 74 9.87 9.49 7.80
C ALA A 74 8.83 8.36 7.74
N PRO A 75 9.15 7.08 8.07
CA PRO A 75 8.12 6.04 8.09
C PRO A 75 6.97 6.34 9.06
N ALA A 76 7.26 6.97 10.21
CA ALA A 76 6.22 7.35 11.16
C ALA A 76 5.37 8.53 10.66
N GLN A 77 5.96 9.46 9.91
CA GLN A 77 5.20 10.53 9.25
C GLN A 77 4.22 9.94 8.24
N VAL A 78 4.64 8.94 7.45
CA VAL A 78 3.73 8.22 6.55
C VAL A 78 2.63 7.51 7.33
N ALA A 79 2.97 6.73 8.34
CA ALA A 79 1.99 6.00 9.15
C ALA A 79 0.98 6.94 9.84
N TYR A 80 1.46 8.07 10.37
CA TYR A 80 0.59 9.07 10.99
C TYR A 80 -0.31 9.78 9.96
N GLY A 81 0.23 10.09 8.78
CA GLY A 81 -0.56 10.57 7.64
C GLY A 81 -1.68 9.60 7.24
N LEU A 82 -1.39 8.30 7.23
CA LEU A 82 -2.38 7.25 6.97
C LEU A 82 -3.45 7.17 8.06
N CYS A 83 -3.11 7.41 9.33
CA CYS A 83 -4.12 7.55 10.39
C CYS A 83 -5.15 8.62 10.05
N TYR A 84 -4.72 9.78 9.55
CA TYR A 84 -5.63 10.86 9.11
C TYR A 84 -6.42 10.51 7.84
N VAL A 85 -5.83 9.78 6.89
CA VAL A 85 -6.54 9.33 5.69
C VAL A 85 -7.67 8.36 6.03
N LEU A 86 -7.39 7.40 6.91
CA LEU A 86 -8.30 6.31 7.27
C LEU A 86 -9.26 6.66 8.41
N GLY A 87 -9.02 7.77 9.13
CA GLY A 87 -9.78 8.11 10.33
C GLY A 87 -9.58 7.11 11.48
N LYS A 88 -8.41 6.44 11.53
CA LYS A 88 -8.11 5.45 12.54
C LYS A 88 -7.22 6.05 13.63
N GLY A 89 -7.72 6.06 14.87
CA GLY A 89 -7.02 6.63 16.02
C GLY A 89 -7.03 8.16 16.10
N VAL A 90 -7.36 8.83 15.00
CA VAL A 90 -7.56 10.29 14.89
C VAL A 90 -8.72 10.58 13.92
N PRO A 91 -9.44 11.70 14.06
CA PRO A 91 -10.43 12.11 13.06
C PRO A 91 -9.79 12.30 11.69
N PRO A 92 -10.49 11.94 10.59
CA PRO A 92 -9.93 12.09 9.24
C PRO A 92 -9.81 13.57 8.87
N VAL A 93 -8.58 14.01 8.54
CA VAL A 93 -8.29 15.40 8.16
C VAL A 93 -7.29 15.40 7.01
N GLY A 94 -7.76 15.60 5.78
CA GLY A 94 -6.95 15.52 4.55
C GLY A 94 -5.72 16.44 4.55
N PHE A 95 -5.86 17.67 5.04
CA PHE A 95 -4.73 18.61 5.15
C PHE A 95 -3.62 18.10 6.08
N ARG A 96 -3.98 17.45 7.21
CA ARG A 96 -3.00 16.85 8.12
C ARG A 96 -2.28 15.68 7.49
N ALA A 97 -3.00 14.84 6.75
CA ALA A 97 -2.38 13.75 5.99
C ALA A 97 -1.37 14.30 4.97
N PHE A 98 -1.76 15.32 4.21
CA PHE A 98 -0.88 15.99 3.25
C PHE A 98 0.40 16.52 3.92
N GLU A 99 0.29 17.24 5.06
CA GLU A 99 1.45 17.77 5.78
C GLU A 99 2.43 16.67 6.19
N GLU A 100 1.94 15.55 6.69
CA GLU A 100 2.80 14.45 7.12
C GLU A 100 3.47 13.75 5.93
N PHE A 101 2.74 13.49 4.84
CA PHE A 101 3.33 12.93 3.62
C PHE A 101 4.33 13.90 2.97
N GLU A 102 4.08 15.21 3.02
CA GLU A 102 5.02 16.21 2.51
C GLU A 102 6.34 16.22 3.30
N LYS A 103 6.29 16.06 4.63
CA LYS A 103 7.50 15.96 5.47
C LYS A 103 8.33 14.72 5.11
N ALA A 104 7.69 13.56 4.97
CA ALA A 104 8.37 12.32 4.58
C ALA A 104 8.96 12.42 3.14
N ALA A 105 8.18 12.92 2.19
CA ALA A 105 8.60 13.10 0.81
C ALA A 105 9.80 14.07 0.66
N LYS A 106 9.86 15.14 1.47
CA LYS A 106 10.99 16.09 1.51
C LYS A 106 12.29 15.43 2.01
N GLN A 107 12.20 14.37 2.78
CA GLN A 107 13.35 13.55 3.20
C GLN A 107 13.79 12.54 2.13
N GLY A 108 13.05 12.45 1.01
CA GLY A 108 13.30 11.49 -0.05
C GLY A 108 12.64 10.13 0.16
N ASP A 109 11.80 9.98 1.19
CA ASP A 109 11.10 8.73 1.47
C ASP A 109 10.17 8.35 0.30
N SER A 110 10.33 7.12 -0.21
CA SER A 110 9.62 6.67 -1.42
C SER A 110 8.14 6.48 -1.19
N GLU A 111 7.76 6.00 -0.01
CA GLU A 111 6.36 5.82 0.37
C GLU A 111 5.68 7.18 0.63
N GLY A 112 6.37 8.10 1.31
CA GLY A 112 5.93 9.48 1.48
C GLY A 112 5.72 10.20 0.15
N GLN A 113 6.61 10.01 -0.83
CA GLN A 113 6.44 10.54 -2.19
C GLN A 113 5.21 9.95 -2.88
N TYR A 114 4.96 8.66 -2.72
CA TYR A 114 3.80 7.98 -3.28
C TYR A 114 2.49 8.53 -2.71
N TYR A 115 2.36 8.61 -1.38
CA TYR A 115 1.12 9.12 -0.77
C TYR A 115 0.92 10.62 -1.00
N LEU A 116 2.00 11.41 -1.03
CA LEU A 116 1.92 12.81 -1.42
C LEU A 116 1.42 12.97 -2.87
N ALA A 117 1.87 12.10 -3.78
CA ALA A 117 1.38 12.07 -5.16
C ALA A 117 -0.13 11.80 -5.20
N GLY A 118 -0.62 10.86 -4.40
CA GLY A 118 -2.04 10.58 -4.24
C GLY A 118 -2.82 11.81 -3.76
N CYS A 119 -2.29 12.58 -2.81
CA CYS A 119 -2.91 13.82 -2.37
C CYS A 119 -3.09 14.83 -3.51
N TYR A 120 -2.06 15.04 -4.35
CA TYR A 120 -2.16 15.91 -5.52
C TYR A 120 -3.10 15.38 -6.61
N LEU A 121 -3.20 14.06 -6.76
CA LEU A 121 -4.09 13.47 -7.77
C LEU A 121 -5.56 13.60 -7.40
N GLU A 122 -5.88 13.48 -6.11
CA GLU A 122 -7.24 13.45 -5.57
C GLU A 122 -7.72 14.80 -5.00
N GLY A 123 -6.82 15.77 -4.80
CA GLY A 123 -7.13 17.03 -4.12
C GLY A 123 -7.28 16.87 -2.61
N ARG A 124 -6.56 15.92 -1.99
CA ARG A 124 -6.65 15.62 -0.57
C ARG A 124 -5.80 16.61 0.25
N GLY A 125 -6.44 17.65 0.77
CA GLY A 125 -5.78 18.68 1.56
C GLY A 125 -4.92 19.65 0.77
N VAL A 126 -4.96 19.59 -0.56
CA VAL A 126 -4.25 20.46 -1.51
C VAL A 126 -5.05 20.51 -2.81
N ASP A 127 -4.84 21.53 -3.63
CA ASP A 127 -5.44 21.59 -4.96
C ASP A 127 -4.95 20.46 -5.86
N VAL A 128 -5.83 19.97 -6.73
CA VAL A 128 -5.51 18.90 -7.68
C VAL A 128 -4.42 19.35 -8.65
N ASP A 129 -3.32 18.61 -8.68
CA ASP A 129 -2.20 18.82 -9.60
C ASP A 129 -1.68 17.46 -10.13
N PRO A 130 -2.26 16.94 -11.24
CA PRO A 130 -1.85 15.66 -11.79
C PRO A 130 -0.41 15.62 -12.31
N LYS A 131 0.16 16.78 -12.73
CA LYS A 131 1.56 16.84 -13.18
C LYS A 131 2.50 16.58 -12.00
N LYS A 132 2.25 17.27 -10.88
CA LYS A 132 3.03 17.09 -9.65
C LYS A 132 2.86 15.69 -9.08
N ALA A 133 1.65 15.11 -9.17
CA ALA A 133 1.41 13.73 -8.80
C ALA A 133 2.28 12.76 -9.63
N PHE A 134 2.29 12.91 -10.96
CA PHE A 134 3.11 12.08 -11.85
C PHE A 134 4.62 12.22 -11.56
N GLU A 135 5.11 13.42 -11.30
CA GLU A 135 6.52 13.65 -10.91
C GLU A 135 6.88 12.92 -9.62
N LEU A 136 6.01 12.96 -8.60
CA LEU A 136 6.22 12.30 -7.32
C LEU A 136 6.12 10.77 -7.43
N PHE A 137 5.14 10.24 -8.15
CA PHE A 137 5.08 8.80 -8.47
C PHE A 137 6.36 8.36 -9.18
N SER A 138 6.87 9.16 -10.13
CA SER A 138 8.10 8.86 -10.85
C SER A 138 9.33 8.83 -9.93
N LYS A 139 9.40 9.71 -8.93
CA LYS A 139 10.47 9.70 -7.92
C LYS A 139 10.40 8.46 -7.04
N SER A 140 9.21 8.11 -6.57
CA SER A 140 8.94 6.92 -5.76
C SER A 140 9.30 5.63 -6.52
N ALA A 141 8.85 5.51 -7.77
CA ALA A 141 9.14 4.37 -8.64
C ALA A 141 10.62 4.19 -8.95
N LYS A 142 11.40 5.28 -9.10
CA LYS A 142 12.86 5.23 -9.29
C LYS A 142 13.57 4.62 -8.08
N GLN A 143 12.98 4.70 -6.91
CA GLN A 143 13.49 4.09 -5.68
C GLN A 143 13.03 2.64 -5.50
N GLY A 144 12.21 2.11 -6.40
CA GLY A 144 11.75 0.73 -6.36
C GLY A 144 10.41 0.51 -5.64
N TYR A 145 9.68 1.56 -5.27
CA TYR A 145 8.39 1.42 -4.62
C TYR A 145 7.35 0.85 -5.62
N ALA A 146 6.90 -0.38 -5.37
CA ALA A 146 6.16 -1.17 -6.35
C ALA A 146 4.76 -0.60 -6.68
N GLU A 147 4.07 -0.02 -5.69
CA GLU A 147 2.76 0.60 -5.87
C GLU A 147 2.81 1.79 -6.83
N ALA A 148 3.94 2.50 -6.86
CA ALA A 148 4.14 3.61 -7.78
C ALA A 148 4.21 3.16 -9.25
N TYR A 149 4.60 1.90 -9.55
CA TYR A 149 4.58 1.37 -10.91
C TYR A 149 3.17 1.32 -11.48
N THR A 150 2.21 0.83 -10.69
CA THR A 150 0.79 0.81 -11.08
C THR A 150 0.28 2.22 -11.34
N SER A 151 0.55 3.14 -10.42
CA SER A 151 0.09 4.54 -10.52
C SER A 151 0.67 5.27 -11.74
N ILE A 152 1.93 5.04 -12.09
CA ILE A 152 2.53 5.59 -13.32
C ILE A 152 1.88 4.97 -14.55
N GLY A 153 1.68 3.65 -14.55
CA GLY A 153 0.97 2.95 -15.61
C GLY A 153 -0.40 3.55 -15.85
N GLU A 154 -1.16 3.84 -14.81
CA GLU A 154 -2.46 4.52 -14.89
C GLU A 154 -2.35 5.96 -15.38
N CYS A 155 -1.33 6.71 -14.94
CA CYS A 155 -1.09 8.06 -15.44
C CYS A 155 -0.92 8.07 -16.97
N TYR A 156 -0.12 7.17 -17.52
CA TYR A 156 0.03 7.02 -18.96
C TYR A 156 -1.23 6.48 -19.65
N TYR A 157 -1.93 5.53 -19.03
CA TYR A 157 -3.13 4.91 -19.60
C TYR A 157 -4.28 5.91 -19.75
N TYR A 158 -4.47 6.78 -18.77
CA TYR A 158 -5.55 7.78 -18.75
C TYR A 158 -5.11 9.19 -19.19
N GLY A 159 -3.81 9.45 -19.30
CA GLY A 159 -3.27 10.77 -19.60
C GLY A 159 -3.35 11.72 -18.41
N LYS A 160 -3.17 11.22 -17.17
CA LYS A 160 -3.21 12.02 -15.95
C LYS A 160 -1.83 12.60 -15.64
N GLY A 161 -1.68 13.91 -15.79
CA GLY A 161 -0.41 14.62 -15.55
C GLY A 161 0.68 14.40 -16.60
N VAL A 162 0.47 13.51 -17.56
CA VAL A 162 1.35 13.17 -18.66
C VAL A 162 0.51 12.91 -19.92
N LYS A 163 1.10 13.06 -21.12
CA LYS A 163 0.43 12.68 -22.36
C LYS A 163 0.11 11.18 -22.34
N ARG A 164 -1.12 10.83 -22.71
CA ARG A 164 -1.55 9.43 -22.79
C ARG A 164 -0.65 8.63 -23.72
N ASP A 165 -0.15 7.51 -23.22
CA ASP A 165 0.69 6.57 -23.96
C ASP A 165 0.44 5.15 -23.43
N TYR A 166 -0.29 4.35 -24.20
CA TYR A 166 -0.61 2.98 -23.82
C TYR A 166 0.60 2.04 -23.83
N ALA A 167 1.60 2.30 -24.70
CA ALA A 167 2.81 1.47 -24.73
C ALA A 167 3.65 1.67 -23.45
N GLU A 168 3.81 2.92 -23.02
CA GLU A 168 4.43 3.22 -21.74
C GLU A 168 3.62 2.64 -20.56
N ALA A 169 2.29 2.76 -20.60
CA ALA A 169 1.44 2.17 -19.54
C ALA A 169 1.68 0.65 -19.42
N VAL A 170 1.73 -0.08 -20.53
CA VAL A 170 2.00 -1.52 -20.54
C VAL A 170 3.39 -1.83 -19.93
N ARG A 171 4.42 -1.05 -20.25
CA ARG A 171 5.76 -1.25 -19.66
C ARG A 171 5.75 -1.15 -18.14
N TRP A 172 5.05 -0.16 -17.61
CA TRP A 172 4.94 0.04 -16.16
C TRP A 172 4.09 -1.04 -15.48
N PHE A 173 2.99 -1.46 -16.09
CA PHE A 173 2.21 -2.58 -15.57
C PHE A 173 2.98 -3.91 -15.60
N LEU A 174 3.77 -4.17 -16.66
CA LEU A 174 4.66 -5.34 -16.70
C LEU A 174 5.72 -5.27 -15.60
N LYS A 175 6.30 -4.10 -15.35
CA LYS A 175 7.26 -3.92 -14.27
C LYS A 175 6.65 -4.21 -12.89
N ASN A 176 5.38 -3.84 -12.67
CA ASN A 176 4.68 -4.23 -11.45
C ASN A 176 4.43 -5.75 -11.41
N ALA A 177 4.08 -6.36 -12.54
CA ALA A 177 3.80 -7.80 -12.64
C ALA A 177 5.03 -8.70 -12.34
N GLU A 178 6.25 -8.13 -12.36
CA GLU A 178 7.53 -8.78 -12.02
C GLU A 178 7.88 -8.67 -10.54
N THR A 179 7.13 -7.93 -9.73
CA THR A 179 7.33 -7.83 -8.28
C THR A 179 6.87 -9.10 -7.56
N GLU A 180 7.31 -9.30 -6.31
CA GLU A 180 6.90 -10.45 -5.50
C GLU A 180 5.38 -10.45 -5.24
N GLU A 181 4.81 -9.26 -5.01
CA GLU A 181 3.38 -9.05 -4.78
C GLU A 181 2.82 -8.07 -5.82
N PRO A 182 2.47 -8.56 -7.02
CA PRO A 182 1.95 -7.70 -8.07
C PRO A 182 0.54 -7.20 -7.76
N SER A 183 0.28 -5.95 -8.11
CA SER A 183 -1.04 -5.35 -7.96
C SER A 183 -2.06 -6.00 -8.91
N ALA A 184 -3.18 -6.47 -8.35
CA ALA A 184 -4.30 -6.99 -9.13
C ALA A 184 -4.80 -5.98 -10.18
N TYR A 185 -4.77 -4.68 -9.86
CA TYR A 185 -5.11 -3.60 -10.80
C TYR A 185 -4.15 -3.51 -11.97
N ALA A 186 -2.84 -3.60 -11.75
CA ALA A 186 -1.85 -3.60 -12.84
C ALA A 186 -2.05 -4.79 -13.79
N LEU A 187 -2.26 -5.98 -13.22
CA LEU A 187 -2.54 -7.20 -13.98
C LEU A 187 -3.85 -7.09 -14.78
N TYR A 188 -4.89 -6.53 -14.19
CA TYR A 188 -6.16 -6.28 -14.88
C TYR A 188 -6.01 -5.27 -16.02
N HIS A 189 -5.22 -4.21 -15.83
CA HIS A 189 -4.92 -3.27 -16.92
C HIS A 189 -4.14 -3.94 -18.05
N LEU A 190 -3.20 -4.85 -17.75
CA LEU A 190 -2.53 -5.66 -18.78
C LEU A 190 -3.53 -6.50 -19.59
N SER A 191 -4.45 -7.19 -18.90
CA SER A 191 -5.53 -7.94 -19.56
C SER A 191 -6.28 -7.05 -20.55
N ARG A 192 -6.70 -5.86 -20.13
CA ARG A 192 -7.40 -4.90 -20.99
C ARG A 192 -6.54 -4.39 -22.16
N CYS A 193 -5.25 -4.17 -21.92
CA CYS A 193 -4.33 -3.75 -22.98
C CYS A 193 -4.23 -4.81 -24.08
N TYR A 194 -4.06 -6.08 -23.71
CA TYR A 194 -4.02 -7.17 -24.68
C TYR A 194 -5.38 -7.45 -25.33
N ARG A 195 -6.49 -7.35 -24.62
CA ARG A 195 -7.83 -7.57 -25.18
C ARG A 195 -8.19 -6.54 -26.25
N PHE A 196 -7.85 -5.28 -26.03
CA PHE A 196 -8.23 -4.16 -26.90
C PHE A 196 -7.10 -3.61 -27.78
N GLY A 197 -5.93 -4.25 -27.80
CA GLY A 197 -4.79 -3.77 -28.59
C GLY A 197 -4.26 -2.40 -28.15
N ARG A 198 -4.30 -2.08 -26.86
CA ARG A 198 -3.86 -0.78 -26.31
C ARG A 198 -2.39 -0.82 -25.96
N GLY A 199 -1.54 -0.24 -26.82
CA GLY A 199 -0.09 -0.20 -26.63
C GLY A 199 0.63 -1.51 -26.90
N VAL A 200 -0.08 -2.56 -27.22
CA VAL A 200 0.38 -3.88 -27.64
C VAL A 200 -0.55 -4.43 -28.71
N GLU A 201 -0.09 -5.41 -29.51
CA GLU A 201 -0.96 -6.16 -30.41
C GLU A 201 -2.04 -6.91 -29.62
N ALA A 202 -3.28 -6.88 -30.12
CA ALA A 202 -4.39 -7.57 -29.51
C ALA A 202 -4.14 -9.08 -29.46
N ASN A 203 -4.34 -9.70 -28.29
CA ASN A 203 -4.11 -11.13 -28.07
C ASN A 203 -4.99 -11.63 -26.95
N GLU A 204 -6.04 -12.40 -27.27
CA GLU A 204 -7.02 -12.86 -26.29
C GLU A 204 -6.41 -13.87 -25.29
N GLU A 205 -5.51 -14.75 -25.74
CA GLU A 205 -4.84 -15.73 -24.84
C GLU A 205 -4.04 -15.00 -23.74
N LYS A 206 -3.28 -13.96 -24.11
CA LYS A 206 -2.57 -13.12 -23.14
C LYS A 206 -3.54 -12.32 -22.28
N ALA A 207 -4.65 -11.84 -22.84
CA ALA A 207 -5.66 -11.13 -22.08
C ALA A 207 -6.26 -12.01 -20.99
N GLU A 208 -6.63 -13.25 -21.32
CA GLU A 208 -7.14 -14.23 -20.35
C GLU A 208 -6.08 -14.62 -19.30
N TYR A 209 -4.82 -14.82 -19.71
CA TYR A 209 -3.73 -15.10 -18.78
C TYR A 209 -3.61 -14.02 -17.72
N TRP A 210 -3.54 -12.74 -18.13
CA TRP A 210 -3.42 -11.62 -17.19
C TRP A 210 -4.69 -11.41 -16.36
N GLN A 211 -5.87 -11.67 -16.91
CA GLN A 211 -7.13 -11.61 -16.17
C GLN A 211 -7.16 -12.65 -15.05
N ASN A 212 -6.83 -13.91 -15.36
CA ASN A 212 -6.80 -14.99 -14.36
C ASN A 212 -5.78 -14.71 -13.27
N LYS A 213 -4.61 -14.16 -13.64
CA LYS A 213 -3.61 -13.74 -12.68
C LYS A 213 -4.11 -12.59 -11.81
N ALA A 214 -4.81 -11.60 -12.38
CA ALA A 214 -5.41 -10.51 -11.61
C ALA A 214 -6.43 -11.02 -10.58
N ILE A 215 -7.29 -11.96 -10.95
CA ILE A 215 -8.27 -12.60 -10.05
C ILE A 215 -7.57 -13.33 -8.89
N ALA A 216 -6.44 -13.98 -9.15
CA ALA A 216 -5.69 -14.69 -8.11
C ALA A 216 -5.11 -13.75 -7.02
N TYR A 217 -4.85 -12.49 -7.37
CA TYR A 217 -4.36 -11.46 -6.45
C TYR A 217 -5.48 -10.50 -5.96
N ASP A 218 -6.73 -10.73 -6.35
CA ASP A 218 -7.89 -9.90 -6.01
C ASP A 218 -8.41 -10.21 -4.61
N SER A 219 -7.83 -9.59 -3.60
CA SER A 219 -8.13 -9.83 -2.20
C SER A 219 -9.48 -9.28 -1.73
N ASP A 220 -10.01 -8.26 -2.42
CA ASP A 220 -11.25 -7.56 -2.05
C ASP A 220 -12.42 -7.76 -3.04
N GLY A 221 -12.20 -8.52 -4.13
CA GLY A 221 -13.20 -8.81 -5.15
C GLY A 221 -13.47 -7.66 -6.14
N SER A 222 -12.73 -6.55 -6.05
CA SER A 222 -12.93 -5.36 -6.90
C SER A 222 -12.65 -5.63 -8.38
N ILE A 223 -11.67 -6.46 -8.68
CA ILE A 223 -11.32 -6.86 -10.05
C ILE A 223 -12.41 -7.76 -10.64
N ILE A 224 -12.90 -8.71 -9.86
CA ILE A 224 -14.00 -9.61 -10.28
C ILE A 224 -15.25 -8.80 -10.61
N GLU A 225 -15.59 -7.80 -9.80
CA GLU A 225 -16.71 -6.89 -10.07
C GLU A 225 -16.49 -6.07 -11.35
N GLY A 226 -15.28 -5.53 -11.55
CA GLY A 226 -14.89 -4.80 -12.75
C GLY A 226 -14.97 -5.65 -14.02
N ILE A 227 -14.59 -6.92 -13.97
CA ILE A 227 -14.70 -7.88 -15.07
C ILE A 227 -16.17 -8.10 -15.45
N LYS A 228 -17.03 -8.39 -14.45
CA LYS A 228 -18.48 -8.61 -14.69
C LYS A 228 -19.14 -7.39 -15.33
N LYS A 229 -18.76 -6.18 -14.91
CA LYS A 229 -19.26 -4.95 -15.51
C LYS A 229 -18.84 -4.83 -16.96
N LEU A 230 -17.57 -5.09 -17.29
CA LEU A 230 -17.07 -5.06 -18.66
C LEU A 230 -17.75 -6.08 -19.56
N GLU A 231 -17.96 -7.31 -19.08
CA GLU A 231 -18.65 -8.36 -19.83
C GLU A 231 -20.10 -7.98 -20.14
N ASN A 232 -20.80 -7.35 -19.21
CA ASN A 232 -22.15 -6.85 -19.41
C ASN A 232 -22.18 -5.69 -20.43
N GLU A 233 -21.22 -4.76 -20.37
CA GLU A 233 -21.09 -3.69 -21.34
C GLU A 233 -20.85 -4.24 -22.76
N LEU A 234 -20.00 -5.25 -22.92
CA LEU A 234 -19.71 -5.88 -24.22
C LEU A 234 -20.92 -6.64 -24.80
N LYS A 235 -21.72 -7.31 -23.94
CA LYS A 235 -22.97 -7.98 -24.37
C LYS A 235 -24.04 -7.01 -24.87
N ASN A 236 -24.05 -5.78 -24.34
CA ASN A 236 -25.03 -4.76 -24.75
C ASN A 236 -24.66 -4.04 -26.07
N ILE A 237 -23.48 -4.28 -26.62
CA ILE A 237 -22.99 -3.69 -27.90
C ILE A 237 -23.19 -4.65 -29.06
N GLN A 238 -23.47 -5.92 -28.80
CA GLN A 238 -23.84 -6.94 -29.80
C GLN A 238 -25.34 -6.96 -30.02
#